data_b1b4efdd4f920a889513417e2155e22d
#
_entry.id   b1b4efdd4f920a889513417e2155e22d
#
_cell.length_a   1.000
_cell.length_b   1.000
_cell.length_c   1.000
_cell.angle_alpha   90.00
_cell.angle_beta   90.00
_cell.angle_gamma   90.00
#
_symmetry.space_group_name_H-M   'P 1'
#
loop_
_entity.id
_entity.type
_entity.pdbx_description
1 polymer ?
#
loop_
_entity_poly.entity_id
_entity_poly.type
_entity_poly.pdbx_seq_one_letter_code
_entity_poly.pdbx_strand_id
1 'polypeptide(L)'
;MRTVKQPRALATRDRILAEAARLFALKGYHDTKLEEIQSAAEVTTGAFFHHFGGKEDLGFAVLDRHMGKRRKSLDEIERRMPPPREDDPLGRVFLRLDAIQEMVRQREQRKGGCVIGNLSTALSDTHDGFRRRLAECFDEMAREFKPHLDAAVQQSGAARHVDTWELARYIVAIVEGSIMLTRTHRDRQMMARQFDYLKEHLRQSLAASST
;
A
#
# COMPACT_ATOMS: atom_id res chain seq x y z
N MET A 1 29.23 19.44 -21.27
CA MET A 1 29.45 18.20 -20.50
C MET A 1 28.81 18.30 -19.11
N ARG A 2 27.45 18.12 -18.98
CA ARG A 2 26.74 18.28 -17.70
C ARG A 2 25.75 17.14 -17.39
N THR A 3 25.87 15.96 -18.03
CA THR A 3 24.83 14.90 -18.03
C THR A 3 25.12 13.68 -17.10
N VAL A 4 26.29 13.60 -16.47
CA VAL A 4 26.68 12.41 -15.67
C VAL A 4 26.32 12.52 -14.17
N LYS A 5 26.06 13.73 -13.66
CA LYS A 5 25.73 13.94 -12.22
C LYS A 5 24.29 13.54 -11.84
N GLN A 6 23.31 13.74 -12.72
CA GLN A 6 21.90 13.46 -12.44
C GLN A 6 21.56 11.96 -12.21
N PRO A 7 22.00 11.01 -13.05
CA PRO A 7 21.69 9.60 -12.87
C PRO A 7 22.25 9.01 -11.55
N ARG A 8 23.49 9.41 -11.18
CA ARG A 8 24.11 8.95 -9.92
C ARG A 8 23.41 9.52 -8.69
N ALA A 9 23.00 10.80 -8.73
CA ALA A 9 22.26 11.43 -7.63
C ALA A 9 20.88 10.77 -7.44
N LEU A 10 20.15 10.47 -8.53
CA LEU A 10 18.89 9.76 -8.49
C LEU A 10 19.05 8.33 -7.92
N ALA A 11 20.07 7.61 -8.35
CA ALA A 11 20.37 6.27 -7.83
C ALA A 11 20.70 6.29 -6.33
N THR A 12 21.47 7.29 -5.87
CA THR A 12 21.79 7.48 -4.46
C THR A 12 20.54 7.79 -3.64
N ARG A 13 19.70 8.72 -4.10
CA ARG A 13 18.43 9.05 -3.46
C ARG A 13 17.53 7.81 -3.36
N ASP A 14 17.45 7.01 -4.41
CA ASP A 14 16.62 5.82 -4.45
C ASP A 14 17.11 4.72 -3.49
N ARG A 15 18.44 4.57 -3.30
CA ARG A 15 19.03 3.68 -2.28
C ARG A 15 18.66 4.12 -0.86
N ILE A 16 18.83 5.41 -0.55
CA ILE A 16 18.47 5.96 0.78
C ILE A 16 16.99 5.67 1.06
N LEU A 17 16.09 5.95 0.12
CA LEU A 17 14.66 5.69 0.26
C LEU A 17 14.34 4.20 0.41
N ALA A 18 15.08 3.32 -0.27
CA ALA A 18 14.87 1.88 -0.16
C ALA A 18 15.24 1.36 1.23
N GLU A 19 16.41 1.77 1.74
CA GLU A 19 16.88 1.34 3.06
C GLU A 19 16.07 1.97 4.19
N ALA A 20 15.68 3.24 4.07
CA ALA A 20 14.76 3.87 5.02
C ALA A 20 13.42 3.13 5.10
N ALA A 21 12.80 2.83 3.96
CA ALA A 21 11.53 2.07 3.93
C ALA A 21 11.68 0.69 4.58
N ARG A 22 12.79 0.00 4.33
CA ARG A 22 13.10 -1.30 4.93
C ARG A 22 13.27 -1.21 6.45
N LEU A 23 14.03 -0.24 6.91
CA LEU A 23 14.29 -0.04 8.35
C LEU A 23 13.04 0.43 9.10
N PHE A 24 12.28 1.37 8.53
CA PHE A 24 11.00 1.81 9.12
C PHE A 24 9.99 0.65 9.21
N ALA A 25 9.94 -0.22 8.21
CA ALA A 25 9.08 -1.40 8.25
C ALA A 25 9.53 -2.44 9.29
N LEU A 26 10.85 -2.59 9.51
CA LEU A 26 11.42 -3.61 10.38
C LEU A 26 11.47 -3.20 11.85
N LYS A 27 11.94 -1.98 12.14
CA LYS A 27 12.23 -1.45 13.47
C LYS A 27 11.21 -0.41 13.94
N GLY A 28 10.37 0.11 13.02
CA GLY A 28 9.53 1.28 13.27
C GLY A 28 10.26 2.59 12.98
N TYR A 29 9.49 3.67 12.92
CA TYR A 29 10.03 4.99 12.61
C TYR A 29 10.92 5.51 13.75
N HIS A 30 10.45 5.48 15.00
CA HIS A 30 11.14 6.09 16.14
C HIS A 30 12.51 5.44 16.39
N ASP A 31 12.59 4.12 16.37
CA ASP A 31 13.79 3.34 16.69
C ASP A 31 14.80 3.26 15.53
N THR A 32 14.49 3.80 14.37
CA THR A 32 15.42 3.88 13.24
C THR A 32 16.22 5.18 13.32
N LYS A 33 17.54 5.09 13.46
CA LYS A 33 18.45 6.26 13.47
C LYS A 33 18.90 6.61 12.05
N LEU A 34 19.20 7.90 11.80
CA LEU A 34 19.71 8.36 10.49
C LEU A 34 21.02 7.70 10.11
N GLU A 35 21.90 7.51 11.08
CA GLU A 35 23.21 6.86 10.90
C GLU A 35 23.05 5.42 10.40
N GLU A 36 22.04 4.70 10.87
CA GLU A 36 21.74 3.34 10.39
C GLU A 36 21.28 3.35 8.92
N ILE A 37 20.46 4.34 8.55
CA ILE A 37 20.00 4.50 7.16
C ILE A 37 21.18 4.88 6.26
N GLN A 38 22.04 5.80 6.70
CA GLN A 38 23.22 6.23 5.96
C GLN A 38 24.18 5.06 5.74
N SER A 39 24.45 4.28 6.78
CA SER A 39 25.29 3.08 6.73
C SER A 39 24.71 2.03 5.80
N ALA A 40 23.41 1.72 5.92
CA ALA A 40 22.75 0.73 5.07
C ALA A 40 22.65 1.15 3.60
N ALA A 41 22.54 2.45 3.32
CA ALA A 41 22.53 3.02 1.98
C ALA A 41 23.93 3.27 1.42
N GLU A 42 25.00 3.02 2.20
CA GLU A 42 26.40 3.28 1.83
C GLU A 42 26.61 4.74 1.38
N VAL A 43 26.13 5.68 2.20
CA VAL A 43 26.26 7.12 1.92
C VAL A 43 26.89 7.85 3.12
N THR A 44 27.64 8.90 2.82
CA THR A 44 28.15 9.82 3.84
C THR A 44 27.03 10.71 4.37
N THR A 45 27.20 11.27 5.56
CA THR A 45 26.29 12.26 6.15
C THR A 45 26.05 13.45 5.22
N GLY A 46 27.12 13.99 4.60
CA GLY A 46 27.00 15.09 3.63
C GLY A 46 26.20 14.70 2.39
N ALA A 47 26.37 13.47 1.86
CA ALA A 47 25.60 12.97 0.73
C ALA A 47 24.11 12.77 1.11
N PHE A 48 23.82 12.34 2.35
CA PHE A 48 22.46 12.24 2.84
C PHE A 48 21.77 13.62 2.88
N PHE A 49 22.38 14.59 3.53
CA PHE A 49 21.81 15.95 3.66
C PHE A 49 21.74 16.74 2.36
N HIS A 50 22.47 16.29 1.32
CA HIS A 50 22.26 16.80 -0.05
C HIS A 50 20.89 16.39 -0.61
N HIS A 51 20.30 15.29 -0.15
CA HIS A 51 19.04 14.74 -0.68
C HIS A 51 17.83 14.96 0.22
N PHE A 52 18.05 15.02 1.55
CA PHE A 52 16.97 15.10 2.53
C PHE A 52 17.35 16.03 3.68
N GLY A 53 16.41 16.90 4.08
CA GLY A 53 16.60 17.84 5.18
C GLY A 53 16.65 17.18 6.57
N GLY A 54 16.25 15.91 6.67
CA GLY A 54 16.23 15.15 7.90
C GLY A 54 15.35 13.91 7.83
N LYS A 55 15.11 13.29 8.99
CA LYS A 55 14.32 12.04 9.09
C LYS A 55 12.86 12.23 8.69
N GLU A 56 12.31 13.39 8.99
CA GLU A 56 10.92 13.74 8.67
C GLU A 56 10.74 13.87 7.15
N ASP A 57 11.55 14.68 6.48
CA ASP A 57 11.55 14.83 5.02
C ASP A 57 11.77 13.49 4.31
N LEU A 58 12.72 12.68 4.82
CA LEU A 58 12.92 11.32 4.35
C LEU A 58 11.67 10.46 4.53
N GLY A 59 10.98 10.58 5.66
CA GLY A 59 9.76 9.82 5.94
C GLY A 59 8.63 10.13 4.95
N PHE A 60 8.38 11.39 4.63
CA PHE A 60 7.42 11.79 3.60
C PHE A 60 7.82 11.24 2.22
N ALA A 61 9.08 11.36 1.85
CA ALA A 61 9.58 10.85 0.59
C ALA A 61 9.50 9.31 0.49
N VAL A 62 9.62 8.60 1.62
CA VAL A 62 9.39 7.14 1.71
C VAL A 62 7.93 6.80 1.41
N LEU A 63 6.97 7.55 1.97
CA LEU A 63 5.54 7.35 1.69
C LEU A 63 5.24 7.52 0.20
N ASP A 64 5.68 8.62 -0.41
CA ASP A 64 5.45 8.91 -1.83
C ASP A 64 6.05 7.84 -2.75
N ARG A 65 7.30 7.44 -2.47
CA ARG A 65 7.97 6.37 -3.21
C ARG A 65 7.25 5.03 -3.04
N HIS A 66 6.79 4.72 -1.83
CA HIS A 66 6.08 3.48 -1.55
C HIS A 66 4.77 3.40 -2.33
N MET A 67 3.96 4.47 -2.31
CA MET A 67 2.71 4.55 -3.04
C MET A 67 2.91 4.41 -4.56
N GLY A 68 3.89 5.11 -5.12
CA GLY A 68 4.21 5.01 -6.54
C GLY A 68 4.70 3.61 -6.97
N LYS A 69 5.56 2.97 -6.14
CA LYS A 69 6.04 1.59 -6.41
C LYS A 69 4.94 0.55 -6.22
N ARG A 70 4.09 0.73 -5.22
CA ARG A 70 2.94 -0.15 -4.96
C ARG A 70 2.02 -0.19 -6.19
N ARG A 71 1.60 0.98 -6.68
CA ARG A 71 0.73 1.09 -7.85
C ARG A 71 1.33 0.38 -9.07
N LYS A 72 2.58 0.71 -9.44
CA LYS A 72 3.28 0.08 -10.57
C LYS A 72 3.36 -1.45 -10.45
N SER A 73 3.68 -1.95 -9.24
CA SER A 73 3.76 -3.40 -8.99
C SER A 73 2.40 -4.08 -9.15
N LEU A 74 1.32 -3.47 -8.64
CA LEU A 74 -0.02 -4.02 -8.78
C LEU A 74 -0.47 -4.05 -10.24
N ASP A 75 -0.28 -2.96 -10.97
CA ASP A 75 -0.64 -2.88 -12.40
C ASP A 75 0.15 -3.90 -13.24
N GLU A 76 1.40 -4.19 -12.86
CA GLU A 76 2.22 -5.21 -13.51
C GLU A 76 1.75 -6.63 -13.19
N ILE A 77 1.37 -6.91 -11.94
CA ILE A 77 0.83 -8.20 -11.52
C ILE A 77 -0.51 -8.45 -12.21
N GLU A 78 -1.43 -7.48 -12.19
CA GLU A 78 -2.75 -7.60 -12.84
C GLU A 78 -2.66 -7.90 -14.33
N ARG A 79 -1.72 -7.26 -15.04
CA ARG A 79 -1.51 -7.53 -16.48
C ARG A 79 -1.11 -8.98 -16.78
N ARG A 80 -0.61 -9.72 -15.80
CA ARG A 80 -0.20 -11.13 -15.92
C ARG A 80 -1.30 -12.10 -15.48
N MET A 81 -2.37 -11.59 -14.86
CA MET A 81 -3.52 -12.39 -14.41
C MET A 81 -4.59 -12.45 -15.50
N PRO A 82 -5.41 -13.51 -15.53
CA PRO A 82 -6.57 -13.55 -16.41
C PRO A 82 -7.51 -12.38 -16.10
N PRO A 83 -7.86 -11.54 -17.09
CA PRO A 83 -8.78 -10.45 -16.85
C PRO A 83 -10.19 -10.97 -16.57
N PRO A 84 -10.96 -10.31 -15.70
CA PRO A 84 -12.40 -10.59 -15.58
C PRO A 84 -13.10 -10.18 -16.87
N ARG A 85 -14.36 -10.61 -17.01
CA ARG A 85 -15.20 -10.17 -18.14
C ARG A 85 -15.34 -8.65 -18.14
N GLU A 86 -15.51 -8.04 -19.31
CA GLU A 86 -15.64 -6.58 -19.44
C GLU A 86 -16.86 -6.03 -18.68
N ASP A 87 -17.93 -6.81 -18.61
CA ASP A 87 -19.18 -6.51 -17.92
C ASP A 87 -19.21 -6.93 -16.44
N ASP A 88 -18.05 -7.30 -15.85
CA ASP A 88 -17.92 -7.71 -14.47
C ASP A 88 -17.08 -6.71 -13.64
N PRO A 89 -17.70 -5.61 -13.17
CA PRO A 89 -17.01 -4.61 -12.37
C PRO A 89 -16.55 -5.17 -11.00
N LEU A 90 -17.30 -6.11 -10.41
CA LEU A 90 -16.91 -6.75 -9.15
C LEU A 90 -15.72 -7.67 -9.35
N GLY A 91 -15.61 -8.34 -10.48
CA GLY A 91 -14.45 -9.10 -10.90
C GLY A 91 -13.18 -8.24 -10.99
N ARG A 92 -13.30 -6.95 -11.36
CA ARG A 92 -12.18 -5.99 -11.31
C ARG A 92 -11.71 -5.72 -9.88
N VAL A 93 -12.63 -5.59 -8.92
CA VAL A 93 -12.30 -5.49 -7.49
C VAL A 93 -11.55 -6.74 -7.04
N PHE A 94 -12.02 -7.93 -7.42
CA PHE A 94 -11.39 -9.21 -7.04
C PHE A 94 -10.01 -9.38 -7.66
N LEU A 95 -9.84 -9.01 -8.92
CA LEU A 95 -8.53 -9.01 -9.58
C LEU A 95 -7.51 -8.14 -8.81
N ARG A 96 -7.92 -6.93 -8.38
CA ARG A 96 -7.06 -6.06 -7.56
C ARG A 96 -6.72 -6.69 -6.20
N LEU A 97 -7.66 -7.36 -5.54
CA LEU A 97 -7.40 -8.09 -4.30
C LEU A 97 -6.41 -9.24 -4.51
N ASP A 98 -6.57 -10.02 -5.59
CA ASP A 98 -5.66 -11.11 -5.93
C ASP A 98 -4.25 -10.59 -6.28
N ALA A 99 -4.16 -9.45 -6.96
CA ALA A 99 -2.88 -8.79 -7.22
C ALA A 99 -2.20 -8.30 -5.93
N ILE A 100 -2.96 -7.78 -4.97
CA ILE A 100 -2.44 -7.40 -3.65
C ILE A 100 -1.92 -8.63 -2.90
N GLN A 101 -2.67 -9.72 -2.90
CA GLN A 101 -2.25 -10.98 -2.26
C GLN A 101 -0.94 -11.48 -2.88
N GLU A 102 -0.84 -11.51 -4.20
CA GLU A 102 0.37 -11.92 -4.91
C GLU A 102 1.56 -10.99 -4.63
N MET A 103 1.33 -9.67 -4.60
CA MET A 103 2.35 -8.71 -4.23
C MET A 103 2.88 -8.94 -2.81
N VAL A 104 1.99 -9.24 -1.85
CA VAL A 104 2.37 -9.55 -0.46
C VAL A 104 3.15 -10.85 -0.42
N ARG A 105 2.70 -11.90 -1.12
CA ARG A 105 3.37 -13.19 -1.23
C ARG A 105 4.79 -13.06 -1.79
N GLN A 106 5.01 -12.26 -2.82
CA GLN A 106 6.33 -11.99 -3.39
C GLN A 106 7.26 -11.25 -2.42
N ARG A 107 6.69 -10.51 -1.46
CA ARG A 107 7.43 -9.76 -0.43
C ARG A 107 7.63 -10.52 0.88
N GLU A 108 7.07 -11.71 1.04
CA GLU A 108 7.12 -12.49 2.29
C GLU A 108 8.55 -12.79 2.80
N GLN A 109 9.53 -12.84 1.91
CA GLN A 109 10.94 -12.95 2.29
C GLN A 109 11.48 -11.66 2.95
N ARG A 110 10.77 -10.54 2.83
CA ARG A 110 11.12 -9.25 3.43
C ARG A 110 10.31 -9.06 4.71
N LYS A 111 10.98 -9.12 5.85
CA LYS A 111 10.37 -8.78 7.15
C LYS A 111 9.87 -7.33 7.14
N GLY A 112 8.79 -7.03 7.89
CA GLY A 112 8.39 -5.64 8.15
C GLY A 112 6.91 -5.29 7.94
N GLY A 113 6.15 -6.04 7.14
CA GLY A 113 4.72 -5.73 6.90
C GLY A 113 4.50 -4.52 5.98
N CYS A 114 3.35 -3.85 6.12
CA CYS A 114 3.02 -2.65 5.36
C CYS A 114 3.73 -1.42 5.96
N VAL A 115 4.50 -0.70 5.13
CA VAL A 115 5.17 0.55 5.55
C VAL A 115 4.14 1.61 5.95
N ILE A 116 3.04 1.74 5.21
CA ILE A 116 1.98 2.71 5.50
C ILE A 116 1.32 2.39 6.84
N GLY A 117 0.89 1.14 7.05
CA GLY A 117 0.29 0.70 8.30
C GLY A 117 1.22 0.88 9.50
N ASN A 118 2.50 0.52 9.37
CA ASN A 118 3.48 0.68 10.44
C ASN A 118 3.74 2.16 10.79
N LEU A 119 3.87 3.03 9.79
CA LEU A 119 4.03 4.47 10.02
C LEU A 119 2.76 5.10 10.58
N SER A 120 1.58 4.64 10.17
CA SER A 120 0.31 5.11 10.73
C SER A 120 0.20 4.81 12.21
N THR A 121 0.49 3.57 12.62
CA THR A 121 0.49 3.19 14.04
C THR A 121 1.51 3.98 14.86
N ALA A 122 2.66 4.33 14.28
CA ALA A 122 3.73 5.03 15.00
C ALA A 122 3.52 6.55 15.10
N LEU A 123 2.87 7.19 14.11
CA LEU A 123 2.95 8.64 13.93
C LEU A 123 1.59 9.37 13.90
N SER A 124 0.45 8.65 13.74
CA SER A 124 -0.84 9.33 13.58
C SER A 124 -1.26 10.13 14.81
N ASP A 125 -0.89 9.70 16.02
CA ASP A 125 -1.24 10.38 17.26
C ASP A 125 -0.22 11.44 17.66
N THR A 126 0.99 11.41 17.10
CA THR A 126 2.12 12.23 17.56
C THR A 126 2.59 13.28 16.56
N HIS A 127 2.16 13.17 15.27
CA HIS A 127 2.65 14.04 14.21
C HIS A 127 1.60 14.36 13.15
N ASP A 128 0.98 15.52 13.25
CA ASP A 128 -0.11 15.96 12.38
C ASP A 128 0.20 15.91 10.87
N GLY A 129 1.41 16.25 10.46
CA GLY A 129 1.84 16.19 9.06
C GLY A 129 1.79 14.76 8.54
N PHE A 130 2.37 13.80 9.28
CA PHE A 130 2.30 12.39 8.93
C PHE A 130 0.87 11.86 8.97
N ARG A 131 0.08 12.20 9.99
CA ARG A 131 -1.33 11.79 10.07
C ARG A 131 -2.10 12.16 8.81
N ARG A 132 -1.99 13.41 8.35
CA ARG A 132 -2.66 13.86 7.12
C ARG A 132 -2.16 13.09 5.90
N ARG A 133 -0.84 12.98 5.71
CA ARG A 133 -0.28 12.28 4.54
C ARG A 133 -0.60 10.78 4.53
N LEU A 134 -0.64 10.13 5.69
CA LEU A 134 -1.03 8.73 5.84
C LEU A 134 -2.52 8.52 5.55
N ALA A 135 -3.39 9.43 6.00
CA ALA A 135 -4.81 9.41 5.63
C ALA A 135 -4.99 9.53 4.11
N GLU A 136 -4.25 10.43 3.46
CA GLU A 136 -4.23 10.54 1.99
C GLU A 136 -3.76 9.23 1.31
N CYS A 137 -2.74 8.55 1.85
CA CYS A 137 -2.28 7.27 1.33
C CYS A 137 -3.40 6.20 1.40
N PHE A 138 -4.12 6.09 2.51
CA PHE A 138 -5.24 5.16 2.63
C PHE A 138 -6.39 5.53 1.69
N ASP A 139 -6.70 6.82 1.56
CA ASP A 139 -7.69 7.30 0.61
C ASP A 139 -7.27 7.06 -0.86
N GLU A 140 -5.99 7.18 -1.19
CA GLU A 140 -5.46 6.80 -2.50
C GLU A 140 -5.65 5.30 -2.77
N MET A 141 -5.42 4.45 -1.78
CA MET A 141 -5.68 3.00 -1.90
C MET A 141 -7.17 2.70 -2.09
N ALA A 142 -8.06 3.38 -1.36
CA ALA A 142 -9.50 3.22 -1.50
C ALA A 142 -9.99 3.67 -2.89
N ARG A 143 -9.45 4.76 -3.44
CA ARG A 143 -9.78 5.24 -4.80
C ARG A 143 -9.47 4.22 -5.89
N GLU A 144 -8.58 3.26 -5.67
CA GLU A 144 -8.29 2.20 -6.64
C GLU A 144 -9.49 1.24 -6.82
N PHE A 145 -10.34 1.08 -5.79
CA PHE A 145 -11.51 0.21 -5.81
C PHE A 145 -12.80 0.96 -6.21
N LYS A 146 -12.89 2.24 -5.83
CA LYS A 146 -14.13 2.99 -5.91
C LYS A 146 -14.81 2.98 -7.29
N PRO A 147 -14.13 3.22 -8.43
CA PRO A 147 -14.80 3.21 -9.75
C PRO A 147 -15.47 1.87 -10.08
N HIS A 148 -14.85 0.77 -9.68
CA HIS A 148 -15.39 -0.58 -9.90
C HIS A 148 -16.54 -0.90 -8.96
N LEU A 149 -16.50 -0.40 -7.73
CA LEU A 149 -17.63 -0.51 -6.79
C LEU A 149 -18.81 0.34 -7.24
N ASP A 150 -18.59 1.57 -7.73
CA ASP A 150 -19.63 2.42 -8.30
C ASP A 150 -20.34 1.70 -9.47
N ALA A 151 -19.57 1.12 -10.38
CA ALA A 151 -20.10 0.38 -11.51
C ALA A 151 -20.87 -0.89 -11.06
N ALA A 152 -20.35 -1.63 -10.06
CA ALA A 152 -21.01 -2.82 -9.52
C ALA A 152 -22.35 -2.48 -8.85
N VAL A 153 -22.39 -1.39 -8.07
CA VAL A 153 -23.62 -0.89 -7.43
C VAL A 153 -24.64 -0.44 -8.48
N GLN A 154 -24.19 0.27 -9.51
CA GLN A 154 -25.07 0.69 -10.61
C GLN A 154 -25.66 -0.51 -11.37
N GLN A 155 -24.84 -1.52 -11.65
CA GLN A 155 -25.25 -2.73 -12.37
C GLN A 155 -26.24 -3.58 -11.56
N SER A 156 -26.03 -3.70 -10.24
CA SER A 156 -26.88 -4.52 -9.37
C SER A 156 -28.21 -3.86 -8.98
N GLY A 157 -28.39 -2.57 -9.22
CA GLY A 157 -29.54 -1.80 -8.73
C GLY A 157 -29.51 -1.52 -7.22
N ALA A 158 -28.44 -1.91 -6.51
CA ALA A 158 -28.28 -1.70 -5.06
C ALA A 158 -27.96 -0.25 -4.67
N ALA A 159 -28.06 0.69 -5.61
CA ALA A 159 -27.61 2.10 -5.49
C ALA A 159 -28.19 2.89 -4.30
N ARG A 160 -29.27 2.40 -3.67
CA ARG A 160 -29.97 3.15 -2.60
C ARG A 160 -29.39 2.93 -1.20
N HIS A 161 -28.49 1.96 -0.99
CA HIS A 161 -28.09 1.54 0.35
C HIS A 161 -26.58 1.33 0.56
N VAL A 162 -25.75 1.49 -0.48
CA VAL A 162 -24.31 1.22 -0.39
C VAL A 162 -23.50 2.48 -0.64
N ASP A 163 -22.83 2.96 0.40
CA ASP A 163 -21.78 3.97 0.26
C ASP A 163 -20.50 3.30 -0.27
N THR A 164 -20.23 3.48 -1.56
CA THR A 164 -19.06 2.88 -2.23
C THR A 164 -17.73 3.44 -1.74
N TRP A 165 -17.72 4.64 -1.16
CA TRP A 165 -16.53 5.20 -0.55
C TRP A 165 -16.19 4.49 0.76
N GLU A 166 -17.17 4.32 1.64
CA GLU A 166 -16.97 3.58 2.88
C GLU A 166 -16.70 2.10 2.62
N LEU A 167 -17.32 1.51 1.58
CA LEU A 167 -17.02 0.14 1.17
C LEU A 167 -15.56 0.00 0.65
N ALA A 168 -15.06 0.98 -0.09
CA ALA A 168 -13.67 1.02 -0.52
C ALA A 168 -12.69 1.15 0.67
N ARG A 169 -13.01 1.98 1.66
CA ARG A 169 -12.24 2.09 2.91
C ARG A 169 -12.28 0.79 3.73
N TYR A 170 -13.44 0.13 3.78
CA TYR A 170 -13.58 -1.18 4.41
C TYR A 170 -12.66 -2.22 3.76
N ILE A 171 -12.59 -2.25 2.42
CA ILE A 171 -11.64 -3.12 1.71
C ILE A 171 -10.20 -2.83 2.16
N VAL A 172 -9.80 -1.57 2.22
CA VAL A 172 -8.44 -1.18 2.67
C VAL A 172 -8.20 -1.62 4.11
N ALA A 173 -9.17 -1.49 5.02
CA ALA A 173 -9.06 -1.95 6.40
C ALA A 173 -8.85 -3.47 6.48
N ILE A 174 -9.58 -4.26 5.69
CA ILE A 174 -9.40 -5.71 5.61
C ILE A 174 -8.02 -6.07 5.03
N VAL A 175 -7.55 -5.38 4.00
CA VAL A 175 -6.21 -5.58 3.42
C VAL A 175 -5.12 -5.37 4.48
N GLU A 176 -5.13 -4.23 5.18
CA GLU A 176 -4.13 -3.92 6.21
C GLU A 176 -4.21 -4.88 7.40
N GLY A 177 -5.42 -5.21 7.87
CA GLY A 177 -5.64 -6.21 8.92
C GLY A 177 -5.14 -7.59 8.51
N SER A 178 -5.38 -8.01 7.27
CA SER A 178 -4.90 -9.29 6.75
C SER A 178 -3.37 -9.37 6.67
N ILE A 179 -2.70 -8.28 6.27
CA ILE A 179 -1.22 -8.20 6.29
C ILE A 179 -0.71 -8.36 7.72
N MET A 180 -1.33 -7.68 8.69
CA MET A 180 -0.96 -7.75 10.10
C MET A 180 -1.16 -9.17 10.66
N LEU A 181 -2.32 -9.78 10.44
CA LEU A 181 -2.67 -11.12 10.93
C LEU A 181 -1.76 -12.19 10.32
N THR A 182 -1.55 -12.16 8.99
CA THR A 182 -0.64 -13.08 8.28
C THR A 182 0.75 -13.07 8.90
N ARG A 183 1.28 -11.88 9.18
CA ARG A 183 2.60 -11.71 9.80
C ARG A 183 2.64 -12.20 11.24
N THR A 184 1.63 -11.83 12.06
CA THR A 184 1.58 -12.16 13.49
C THR A 184 1.43 -13.66 13.72
N HIS A 185 0.54 -14.29 12.97
CA HIS A 185 0.29 -15.74 13.06
C HIS A 185 1.31 -16.58 12.28
N ARG A 186 2.18 -15.95 11.45
CA ARG A 186 3.10 -16.63 10.53
C ARG A 186 2.38 -17.64 9.62
N ASP A 187 1.14 -17.34 9.28
CA ASP A 187 0.27 -18.17 8.44
C ASP A 187 0.09 -17.53 7.06
N ARG A 188 0.77 -18.08 6.07
CA ARG A 188 0.76 -17.59 4.69
C ARG A 188 -0.61 -17.66 4.00
N GLN A 189 -1.50 -18.53 4.48
CA GLN A 189 -2.84 -18.69 3.91
C GLN A 189 -3.86 -17.75 4.57
N MET A 190 -3.50 -17.07 5.65
CA MET A 190 -4.39 -16.19 6.40
C MET A 190 -5.04 -15.13 5.49
N MET A 191 -4.23 -14.41 4.72
CA MET A 191 -4.73 -13.38 3.79
C MET A 191 -5.69 -13.96 2.74
N ALA A 192 -5.38 -15.11 2.16
CA ALA A 192 -6.25 -15.77 1.19
C ALA A 192 -7.64 -16.02 1.80
N ARG A 193 -7.70 -16.64 2.98
CA ARG A 193 -8.98 -16.90 3.68
C ARG A 193 -9.74 -15.61 4.00
N GLN A 194 -9.05 -14.55 4.45
CA GLN A 194 -9.69 -13.25 4.71
C GLN A 194 -10.24 -12.62 3.43
N PHE A 195 -9.53 -12.75 2.32
CA PHE A 195 -10.00 -12.23 1.04
C PHE A 195 -11.15 -13.06 0.46
N ASP A 196 -11.21 -14.37 0.70
CA ASP A 196 -12.36 -15.20 0.32
C ASP A 196 -13.62 -14.73 1.06
N TYR A 197 -13.53 -14.49 2.37
CA TYR A 197 -14.64 -13.90 3.15
C TYR A 197 -15.02 -12.51 2.67
N LEU A 198 -14.05 -11.65 2.38
CA LEU A 198 -14.30 -10.32 1.84
C LEU A 198 -15.01 -10.38 0.48
N LYS A 199 -14.54 -11.22 -0.43
CA LYS A 199 -15.18 -11.40 -1.75
C LYS A 199 -16.60 -11.89 -1.63
N GLU A 200 -16.86 -12.82 -0.74
CA GLU A 200 -18.21 -13.32 -0.50
C GLU A 200 -19.12 -12.23 0.12
N HIS A 201 -18.62 -11.50 1.10
CA HIS A 201 -19.34 -10.34 1.66
C HIS A 201 -19.69 -9.30 0.60
N LEU A 202 -18.76 -8.97 -0.29
CA LEU A 202 -19.01 -8.03 -1.39
C LEU A 202 -20.07 -8.55 -2.37
N ARG A 203 -20.06 -9.85 -2.71
CA ARG A 203 -21.11 -10.45 -3.55
C ARG A 203 -22.48 -10.31 -2.89
N GLN A 204 -22.58 -10.64 -1.61
CA GLN A 204 -23.85 -10.57 -0.87
C GLN A 204 -24.35 -9.13 -0.71
N SER A 205 -23.45 -8.19 -0.37
CA SER A 205 -23.79 -6.77 -0.19
C SER A 205 -24.22 -6.07 -1.50
N LEU A 206 -23.77 -6.57 -2.65
CA LEU A 206 -24.06 -6.03 -3.97
C LEU A 206 -25.04 -6.93 -4.77
N ALA A 207 -25.50 -8.03 -4.20
CA ALA A 207 -26.59 -8.80 -4.80
C ALA A 207 -27.86 -7.94 -4.81
N ALA A 208 -28.59 -7.96 -5.93
CA ALA A 208 -29.91 -7.34 -5.99
C ALA A 208 -30.76 -7.86 -4.82
N SER A 209 -31.32 -6.95 -4.03
CA SER A 209 -32.31 -7.32 -3.02
C SER A 209 -33.48 -7.96 -3.76
N SER A 210 -33.59 -9.30 -3.65
CA SER A 210 -34.79 -9.99 -4.12
C SER A 210 -35.96 -9.54 -3.22
N THR A 211 -36.70 -8.56 -3.69
CA THR A 211 -38.00 -8.16 -3.12
C THR A 211 -39.07 -8.94 -3.82
#